data_26b4f210103f39c2f0975c2e2c0e1845
#
_entry.id   26b4f210103f39c2f0975c2e2c0e1845
#
_cell.length_a   1.000
_cell.length_b   1.000
_cell.length_c   1.000
_cell.angle_alpha   90.00
_cell.angle_beta   90.00
_cell.angle_gamma   90.00
#
_symmetry.space_group_name_H-M   'P 1'
#
loop_
_entity.id
_entity.type
_entity.pdbx_description
1 polymer ?
#
loop_
_entity_poly.entity_id
_entity_poly.type
_entity_poly.pdbx_seq_one_letter_code
_entity_poly.pdbx_strand_id
1 'polypeptide(L)'
;TDLNFIELVHQVIGEFEEKFEERNLTMVVHFDEEEAIICADGRRLWRVLENVFGNVSKYAMENTRVYVDVKVDRPNVQLSLKNISAQPLNISAEELTERFIRGDVSRNTEGSGLGLSIAKDLVQLQGGEFKLYLDGDLFKVTIEFRMK
;
A
#
# COMPACT_ATOMS: atom_id res chain seq x y z
N THR A 1 5.28 -20.24 0.81
CA THR A 1 5.95 -20.20 2.10
C THR A 1 5.08 -19.50 3.12
N ASP A 2 5.02 -20.03 4.32
CA ASP A 2 4.25 -19.39 5.40
C ASP A 2 5.01 -18.21 5.96
N LEU A 3 4.31 -17.10 6.16
CA LEU A 3 4.88 -15.92 6.78
C LEU A 3 3.85 -15.20 7.61
N ASN A 4 4.32 -14.42 8.58
CA ASN A 4 3.45 -13.58 9.39
C ASN A 4 3.29 -12.23 8.72
N PHE A 5 2.12 -11.96 8.16
CA PHE A 5 1.83 -10.74 7.42
C PHE A 5 1.98 -9.49 8.29
N ILE A 6 1.55 -9.58 9.55
CA ILE A 6 1.62 -8.45 10.48
C ILE A 6 3.06 -8.07 10.76
N GLU A 7 3.93 -9.06 10.96
CA GLU A 7 5.34 -8.80 11.14
C GLU A 7 5.98 -8.13 9.93
N LEU A 8 5.60 -8.58 8.73
CA LEU A 8 6.11 -8.00 7.50
C LEU A 8 5.69 -6.54 7.35
N VAL A 9 4.44 -6.22 7.71
CA VAL A 9 3.97 -4.84 7.71
C VAL A 9 4.74 -3.98 8.71
N HIS A 10 5.02 -4.51 9.91
CA HIS A 10 5.84 -3.81 10.89
C HIS A 10 7.22 -3.47 10.33
N GLN A 11 7.83 -4.41 9.61
CA GLN A 11 9.15 -4.20 9.04
C GLN A 11 9.15 -3.09 7.98
N VAL A 12 8.13 -3.05 7.12
CA VAL A 12 8.07 -2.00 6.10
C VAL A 12 7.78 -0.64 6.73
N ILE A 13 6.99 -0.59 7.80
CA ILE A 13 6.77 0.65 8.53
C ILE A 13 8.12 1.19 9.04
N GLY A 14 8.94 0.33 9.63
CA GLY A 14 10.27 0.74 10.09
C GLY A 14 11.14 1.29 8.97
N GLU A 15 11.08 0.67 7.79
CA GLU A 15 11.85 1.13 6.63
C GLU A 15 11.43 2.52 6.16
N PHE A 16 10.18 2.89 6.33
CA PHE A 16 9.67 4.16 5.82
C PHE A 16 9.56 5.27 6.85
N GLU A 17 9.89 5.01 8.11
CA GLU A 17 9.79 6.02 9.17
C GLU A 17 10.53 7.31 8.82
N GLU A 18 11.78 7.20 8.38
CA GLU A 18 12.59 8.35 8.06
C GLU A 18 12.03 9.14 6.88
N LYS A 19 11.63 8.46 5.82
CA LYS A 19 11.05 9.11 4.64
C LYS A 19 9.77 9.86 4.97
N PHE A 20 8.95 9.29 5.84
CA PHE A 20 7.72 9.93 6.26
C PHE A 20 8.01 11.14 7.14
N GLU A 21 8.98 11.03 8.04
CA GLU A 21 9.40 12.17 8.88
C GLU A 21 9.91 13.35 8.04
N GLU A 22 10.66 13.08 6.99
CA GLU A 22 11.18 14.12 6.10
C GLU A 22 10.07 14.97 5.49
N ARG A 23 8.89 14.41 5.31
CA ARG A 23 7.73 15.11 4.79
C ARG A 23 6.70 15.44 5.86
N ASN A 24 7.07 15.26 7.12
CA ASN A 24 6.21 15.49 8.25
C ASN A 24 4.87 14.74 8.13
N LEU A 25 4.97 13.49 7.70
CA LEU A 25 3.83 12.58 7.65
C LEU A 25 3.82 11.76 8.93
N THR A 26 2.71 11.80 9.64
CA THR A 26 2.56 11.07 10.89
C THR A 26 1.82 9.78 10.63
N MET A 27 2.47 8.64 10.87
CA MET A 27 1.80 7.34 10.75
C MET A 27 0.95 7.07 11.98
N VAL A 28 -0.31 6.74 11.75
CA VAL A 28 -1.22 6.28 12.80
C VAL A 28 -1.45 4.80 12.53
N VAL A 29 -0.85 3.96 13.36
CA VAL A 29 -0.79 2.51 13.15
C VAL A 29 -1.74 1.80 14.10
N HIS A 30 -2.58 0.92 13.56
CA HIS A 30 -3.48 0.12 14.36
C HIS A 30 -3.51 -1.31 13.83
N PHE A 31 -3.15 -2.25 14.68
CA PHE A 31 -3.24 -3.68 14.40
C PHE A 31 -4.13 -4.32 15.44
N ASP A 32 -5.15 -5.04 15.02
CA ASP A 32 -6.07 -5.68 15.94
C ASP A 32 -5.58 -7.04 16.44
N GLU A 33 -4.52 -7.59 15.84
CA GLU A 33 -3.89 -8.83 16.29
C GLU A 33 -2.39 -8.75 16.09
N GLU A 34 -1.64 -9.65 16.75
CA GLU A 34 -0.19 -9.67 16.66
C GLU A 34 0.34 -10.59 15.57
N GLU A 35 -0.50 -11.51 15.11
CA GLU A 35 -0.07 -12.51 14.14
C GLU A 35 -1.17 -12.83 13.14
N ALA A 36 -0.78 -12.95 11.88
CA ALA A 36 -1.65 -13.42 10.82
C ALA A 36 -0.79 -14.18 9.81
N ILE A 37 -0.91 -15.50 9.81
CA ILE A 37 -0.09 -16.35 8.93
C ILE A 37 -0.77 -16.50 7.59
N ILE A 38 -0.02 -16.19 6.53
CA ILE A 38 -0.46 -16.39 5.15
C ILE A 38 0.58 -17.20 4.40
N CYS A 39 0.18 -17.78 3.28
CA CYS A 39 1.10 -18.46 2.39
C CYS A 39 1.38 -17.53 1.22
N ALA A 40 2.59 -17.03 1.12
CA ALA A 40 2.97 -16.06 0.11
C ALA A 40 4.48 -16.07 -0.13
N ASP A 41 4.90 -15.39 -1.20
CA ASP A 41 6.31 -15.18 -1.47
C ASP A 41 6.74 -13.89 -0.75
N GLY A 42 7.60 -14.03 0.24
CA GLY A 42 8.04 -12.92 1.08
C GLY A 42 8.72 -11.79 0.30
N ARG A 43 9.51 -12.13 -0.70
CA ARG A 43 10.21 -11.11 -1.52
C ARG A 43 9.22 -10.31 -2.36
N ARG A 44 8.28 -10.99 -2.99
CA ARG A 44 7.28 -10.35 -3.83
C ARG A 44 6.35 -9.49 -2.99
N LEU A 45 5.96 -10.00 -1.83
CA LEU A 45 5.08 -9.25 -0.93
C LEU A 45 5.80 -8.03 -0.36
N TRP A 46 7.08 -8.16 -0.02
CA TRP A 46 7.89 -7.02 0.40
C TRP A 46 7.90 -5.94 -0.69
N ARG A 47 8.10 -6.33 -1.93
CA ARG A 47 8.08 -5.39 -3.05
C ARG A 47 6.74 -4.68 -3.18
N VAL A 48 5.64 -5.41 -2.97
CA VAL A 48 4.30 -4.81 -2.95
C VAL A 48 4.23 -3.72 -1.89
N LEU A 49 4.66 -4.04 -0.68
CA LEU A 49 4.59 -3.09 0.44
C LEU A 49 5.51 -1.89 0.20
N GLU A 50 6.71 -2.11 -0.31
CA GLU A 50 7.59 -1.00 -0.67
C GLU A 50 6.96 -0.08 -1.70
N ASN A 51 6.29 -0.65 -2.69
CA ASN A 51 5.65 0.13 -3.73
C ASN A 51 4.50 0.98 -3.19
N VAL A 52 3.65 0.40 -2.35
CA VAL A 52 2.49 1.16 -1.84
C VAL A 52 2.90 2.19 -0.78
N PHE A 53 3.83 1.85 0.11
CA PHE A 53 4.34 2.81 1.09
C PHE A 53 5.17 3.90 0.41
N GLY A 54 5.96 3.53 -0.59
CA GLY A 54 6.73 4.47 -1.39
C GLY A 54 5.84 5.47 -2.11
N ASN A 55 4.73 4.99 -2.65
CA ASN A 55 3.74 5.85 -3.30
C ASN A 55 3.19 6.91 -2.32
N VAL A 56 2.86 6.48 -1.11
CA VAL A 56 2.39 7.40 -0.07
C VAL A 56 3.47 8.44 0.26
N SER A 57 4.71 8.00 0.44
CA SER A 57 5.80 8.92 0.80
C SER A 57 6.04 10.01 -0.24
N LYS A 58 5.68 9.74 -1.50
CA LYS A 58 5.88 10.69 -2.60
C LYS A 58 4.69 11.61 -2.84
N TYR A 59 3.48 11.10 -2.69
CA TYR A 59 2.28 11.80 -3.13
C TYR A 59 1.36 12.29 -2.02
N ALA A 60 1.58 11.87 -0.78
CA ALA A 60 0.79 12.37 0.33
C ALA A 60 1.05 13.86 0.57
N MET A 61 0.02 14.57 0.99
CA MET A 61 0.17 15.97 1.38
C MET A 61 1.03 16.05 2.64
N GLU A 62 2.02 16.93 2.64
CA GLU A 62 2.88 17.14 3.81
C GLU A 62 2.07 17.61 5.01
N ASN A 63 2.54 17.31 6.19
CA ASN A 63 1.92 17.72 7.45
C ASN A 63 0.56 17.09 7.69
N THR A 64 0.36 15.88 7.17
CA THR A 64 -0.88 15.14 7.38
C THR A 64 -0.60 13.77 8.01
N ARG A 65 -1.68 13.04 8.29
CA ARG A 65 -1.60 11.71 8.86
C ARG A 65 -1.73 10.65 7.78
N VAL A 66 -1.01 9.56 8.00
CA VAL A 66 -1.12 8.37 7.16
C VAL A 66 -1.62 7.24 8.07
N TYR A 67 -2.75 6.65 7.72
CA TYR A 67 -3.35 5.60 8.53
C TYR A 67 -2.96 4.22 8.00
N VAL A 68 -2.37 3.43 8.87
CA VAL A 68 -1.94 2.07 8.56
C VAL A 68 -2.72 1.13 9.49
N ASP A 69 -3.65 0.39 8.93
CA ASP A 69 -4.49 -0.52 9.69
C ASP A 69 -4.34 -1.94 9.17
N VAL A 70 -4.15 -2.89 10.06
CA VAL A 70 -4.23 -4.30 9.71
C VAL A 70 -5.34 -4.93 10.53
N LYS A 71 -6.32 -5.46 9.84
CA LYS A 71 -7.49 -6.06 10.45
C LYS A 71 -7.58 -7.53 10.10
N VAL A 72 -7.75 -8.36 11.11
CA VAL A 72 -8.01 -9.78 10.93
C VAL A 72 -9.50 -10.02 11.01
N ASP A 73 -10.08 -10.46 9.92
CA ASP A 73 -11.48 -10.81 9.80
C ASP A 73 -11.53 -12.20 9.18
N ARG A 74 -11.45 -13.21 10.04
CA ARG A 74 -11.25 -14.58 9.61
C ARG A 74 -12.28 -15.02 8.57
N PRO A 75 -11.86 -15.65 7.50
CA PRO A 75 -10.53 -16.24 7.26
C PRO A 75 -9.49 -15.27 6.65
N ASN A 76 -9.77 -13.99 6.57
CA ASN A 76 -8.92 -13.02 5.86
C ASN A 76 -8.16 -12.08 6.79
N VAL A 77 -7.04 -11.55 6.29
CA VAL A 77 -6.32 -10.44 6.89
C VAL A 77 -6.22 -9.33 5.83
N GLN A 78 -6.46 -8.09 6.25
CA GLN A 78 -6.47 -6.95 5.34
C GLN A 78 -5.59 -5.84 5.87
N LEU A 79 -4.70 -5.34 5.00
CA LEU A 79 -3.97 -4.10 5.23
C LEU A 79 -4.72 -2.98 4.55
N SER A 80 -4.91 -1.87 5.26
CA SER A 80 -5.47 -0.65 4.72
C SER A 80 -4.47 0.47 4.93
N LEU A 81 -4.08 1.14 3.85
CA LEU A 81 -3.13 2.25 3.87
C LEU A 81 -3.83 3.46 3.26
N LYS A 82 -3.98 4.52 4.05
CA LYS A 82 -4.85 5.64 3.70
C LYS A 82 -4.13 6.95 3.92
N ASN A 83 -4.19 7.84 2.92
CA ASN A 83 -3.54 9.15 3.02
C ASN A 83 -4.32 10.21 2.26
N ILE A 84 -4.02 11.47 2.55
CA ILE A 84 -4.54 12.61 1.81
C ILE A 84 -3.53 12.94 0.71
N SER A 85 -3.99 12.99 -0.52
CA SER A 85 -3.14 13.30 -1.67
C SER A 85 -2.82 14.78 -1.74
N ALA A 86 -1.58 15.10 -2.11
CA ALA A 86 -1.18 16.50 -2.34
C ALA A 86 -1.86 17.09 -3.57
N GLN A 87 -2.32 16.24 -4.48
CA GLN A 87 -3.02 16.66 -5.71
C GLN A 87 -4.43 16.09 -5.72
N PRO A 88 -5.41 16.82 -6.31
CA PRO A 88 -6.75 16.27 -6.45
C PRO A 88 -6.75 14.97 -7.24
N LEU A 89 -7.55 14.03 -6.82
CA LEU A 89 -7.72 12.75 -7.49
C LEU A 89 -8.99 12.80 -8.34
N ASN A 90 -8.83 13.16 -9.61
CA ASN A 90 -9.94 13.41 -10.52
C ASN A 90 -10.31 12.22 -11.40
N ILE A 91 -9.68 11.09 -11.18
CA ILE A 91 -9.88 9.90 -12.01
C ILE A 91 -10.29 8.72 -11.13
N SER A 92 -10.88 7.71 -11.77
CA SER A 92 -11.25 6.49 -11.07
C SER A 92 -10.00 5.67 -10.71
N ALA A 93 -10.17 4.74 -9.78
CA ALA A 93 -9.09 3.84 -9.39
C ALA A 93 -8.58 3.03 -10.59
N GLU A 94 -9.49 2.58 -11.45
CA GLU A 94 -9.11 1.84 -12.64
C GLU A 94 -8.32 2.71 -13.60
N GLU A 95 -8.74 3.94 -13.81
CA GLU A 95 -8.04 4.87 -14.70
C GLU A 95 -6.63 5.16 -14.18
N LEU A 96 -6.50 5.35 -12.88
CA LEU A 96 -5.20 5.62 -12.28
C LEU A 96 -4.24 4.45 -12.53
N THR A 97 -4.69 3.24 -12.27
CA THR A 97 -3.88 2.04 -12.47
C THR A 97 -3.54 1.88 -13.95
N GLU A 98 -4.50 2.08 -14.83
CA GLU A 98 -4.33 1.92 -16.26
C GLU A 98 -3.36 2.95 -16.84
N ARG A 99 -3.45 4.21 -16.41
CA ARG A 99 -2.52 5.25 -16.85
C ARG A 99 -1.08 4.89 -16.49
N PHE A 100 -0.89 4.34 -15.32
CA PHE A 100 0.42 3.94 -14.87
C PHE A 100 0.95 2.75 -15.67
N ILE A 101 0.07 1.80 -16.01
CA ILE A 101 0.44 0.66 -16.85
C ILE A 101 0.90 1.15 -18.23
N ARG A 102 0.23 2.15 -18.79
CA ARG A 102 0.56 2.70 -20.11
C ARG A 102 1.81 3.57 -20.09
N GLY A 103 2.33 3.86 -18.93
CA GLY A 103 3.54 4.66 -18.82
C GLY A 103 3.33 6.15 -18.98
N ASP A 104 2.10 6.64 -18.84
CA ASP A 104 1.81 8.07 -18.95
C ASP A 104 2.61 8.92 -18.00
N VAL A 105 2.99 8.35 -16.87
CA VAL A 105 3.81 9.01 -15.87
C VAL A 105 5.19 8.39 -15.73
N SER A 106 5.51 7.47 -16.61
CA SER A 106 6.77 6.74 -16.54
C SER A 106 8.01 7.59 -16.83
N ARG A 107 7.82 8.72 -17.47
CA ARG A 107 8.91 9.65 -17.75
C ARG A 107 9.54 10.18 -16.48
N ASN A 108 8.77 10.27 -15.47
CA ASN A 108 9.25 10.60 -14.15
C ASN A 108 9.50 9.29 -13.44
N THR A 109 10.70 8.76 -13.63
CA THR A 109 11.03 7.43 -13.14
C THR A 109 10.84 7.27 -11.65
N GLU A 110 11.04 8.34 -10.89
CA GLU A 110 10.77 8.30 -9.47
C GLU A 110 9.31 8.54 -9.23
N GLY A 111 8.69 7.63 -8.53
CA GLY A 111 7.29 7.77 -8.18
C GLY A 111 6.35 7.63 -9.34
N SER A 112 6.82 7.04 -10.43
CA SER A 112 5.90 6.69 -11.48
C SER A 112 4.88 5.71 -10.91
N GLY A 113 3.64 5.83 -11.32
CA GLY A 113 2.62 4.94 -10.82
C GLY A 113 2.74 3.50 -11.29
N LEU A 114 3.80 3.14 -11.98
CA LEU A 114 4.08 1.75 -12.31
C LEU A 114 4.12 0.89 -11.05
N GLY A 115 4.54 1.47 -9.93
CA GLY A 115 4.56 0.75 -8.66
C GLY A 115 3.19 0.21 -8.26
N LEU A 116 2.12 0.95 -8.51
CA LEU A 116 0.77 0.49 -8.16
C LEU A 116 0.32 -0.67 -9.02
N SER A 117 0.59 -0.64 -10.33
CA SER A 117 0.20 -1.74 -11.20
C SER A 117 1.03 -2.99 -10.90
N ILE A 118 2.31 -2.83 -10.62
CA ILE A 118 3.16 -3.96 -10.23
C ILE A 118 2.66 -4.55 -8.92
N ALA A 119 2.34 -3.70 -7.94
CA ALA A 119 1.84 -4.17 -6.65
C ALA A 119 0.54 -4.96 -6.83
N LYS A 120 -0.39 -4.45 -7.62
CA LYS A 120 -1.64 -5.15 -7.91
C LYS A 120 -1.39 -6.52 -8.52
N ASP A 121 -0.53 -6.56 -9.54
CA ASP A 121 -0.23 -7.82 -10.23
C ASP A 121 0.42 -8.84 -9.29
N LEU A 122 1.35 -8.40 -8.46
CA LEU A 122 2.03 -9.30 -7.52
C LEU A 122 1.09 -9.83 -6.44
N VAL A 123 0.15 -9.00 -5.98
CA VAL A 123 -0.86 -9.44 -5.01
C VAL A 123 -1.77 -10.48 -5.65
N GLN A 124 -2.27 -10.21 -6.85
CA GLN A 124 -3.17 -11.11 -7.56
C GLN A 124 -2.50 -12.44 -7.88
N LEU A 125 -1.25 -12.40 -8.27
CA LEU A 125 -0.46 -13.61 -8.55
C LEU A 125 -0.37 -14.54 -7.34
N GLN A 126 -0.42 -13.99 -6.16
CA GLN A 126 -0.32 -14.74 -4.90
C GLN A 126 -1.69 -15.07 -4.30
N GLY A 127 -2.76 -14.84 -5.05
CA GLY A 127 -4.11 -15.17 -4.62
C GLY A 127 -4.76 -14.14 -3.70
N GLY A 128 -4.16 -12.97 -3.58
CA GLY A 128 -4.73 -11.87 -2.79
C GLY A 128 -5.58 -10.93 -3.61
N GLU A 129 -6.16 -9.95 -2.94
CA GLU A 129 -6.92 -8.88 -3.58
C GLU A 129 -6.26 -7.53 -3.32
N PHE A 130 -6.22 -6.70 -4.34
CA PHE A 130 -5.67 -5.35 -4.28
C PHE A 130 -6.74 -4.38 -4.77
N LYS A 131 -7.10 -3.41 -3.95
CA LYS A 131 -8.12 -2.43 -4.31
C LYS A 131 -7.64 -1.01 -4.03
N LEU A 132 -8.01 -0.09 -4.91
CA LEU A 132 -7.80 1.34 -4.72
C LEU A 132 -9.15 2.00 -4.51
N TYR A 133 -9.20 2.92 -3.56
CA TYR A 133 -10.36 3.73 -3.31
C TYR A 133 -9.94 5.20 -3.34
N LEU A 134 -10.58 5.98 -4.20
CA LEU A 134 -10.30 7.40 -4.39
C LEU A 134 -11.56 8.19 -4.10
N ASP A 135 -11.47 9.19 -3.22
CA ASP A 135 -12.62 10.03 -2.89
C ASP A 135 -12.11 11.44 -2.57
N GLY A 136 -12.26 12.35 -3.52
CA GLY A 136 -11.68 13.68 -3.41
C GLY A 136 -10.17 13.57 -3.30
N ASP A 137 -9.61 14.02 -2.18
CA ASP A 137 -8.18 13.92 -1.93
C ASP A 137 -7.79 12.66 -1.16
N LEU A 138 -8.77 11.85 -0.79
CA LEU A 138 -8.52 10.61 -0.06
C LEU A 138 -8.04 9.51 -1.00
N PHE A 139 -6.90 8.94 -0.67
CA PHE A 139 -6.32 7.82 -1.41
C PHE A 139 -6.19 6.65 -0.44
N LYS A 140 -6.76 5.52 -0.81
CA LYS A 140 -6.73 4.33 0.04
C LYS A 140 -6.38 3.09 -0.77
N VAL A 141 -5.41 2.32 -0.28
CA VAL A 141 -5.05 1.02 -0.83
C VAL A 141 -5.47 -0.04 0.18
N THR A 142 -6.13 -1.08 -0.28
CA THR A 142 -6.38 -2.25 0.57
C THR A 142 -5.79 -3.49 -0.08
N ILE A 143 -5.14 -4.29 0.73
CA ILE A 143 -4.51 -5.54 0.32
C ILE A 143 -5.03 -6.63 1.26
N GLU A 144 -5.65 -7.65 0.68
CA GLU A 144 -6.26 -8.71 1.46
C GLU A 144 -5.72 -10.06 1.05
N PHE A 145 -5.44 -10.90 2.03
CA PHE A 145 -5.04 -12.29 1.84
C PHE A 145 -5.87 -13.19 2.72
N ARG A 146 -6.07 -14.41 2.24
CA ARG A 146 -6.68 -15.46 3.05
C ARG A 146 -5.59 -16.02 3.97
N MET A 147 -5.90 -16.12 5.25
CA MET A 147 -4.99 -16.71 6.22
C MET A 147 -4.99 -18.23 6.08
N LYS A 148 -3.88 -18.78 6.48
CA LYS A 148 -3.71 -20.23 6.50
C LYS A 148 -4.52 -20.89 7.60
#